data_78ddc356b1514fd6a45aace3d29215f5
#
_entry.id   78ddc356b1514fd6a45aace3d29215f5
#
_cell.length_a   1.000
_cell.length_b   1.000
_cell.length_c   1.000
_cell.angle_alpha   90.00
_cell.angle_beta   90.00
_cell.angle_gamma   90.00
#
_symmetry.space_group_name_H-M   'P 1'
#
loop_
_entity.id
_entity.type
_entity.pdbx_description
1 polymer ?
#
loop_
_entity_poly.entity_id
_entity_poly.type
_entity_poly.pdbx_seq_one_letter_code
_entity_poly.pdbx_strand_id
1 'polypeptide(L)'
;MTALSVFIYHLFYETVNFIFLCVLSTVIFLSCSDTFKSTLEVRNENSSPDYSDTITNIMISEGQSEWYKSVWSGTMSPGDNVLVEIDSGDWCVKVKGKREYTSGYKYNIDTIANYKNPAEFRNADTVTFIFDGNGLYKQK
;
A
#
# COMPACT_ATOMS: atom_id res chain seq x y z
N MET A 1 -27.19 45.00 -38.78
CA MET A 1 -26.67 44.52 -37.51
C MET A 1 -26.09 45.71 -36.76
N THR A 2 -26.62 46.00 -35.57
CA THR A 2 -26.14 47.14 -34.78
C THR A 2 -24.85 46.73 -34.02
N ALA A 3 -23.94 47.68 -33.82
CA ALA A 3 -22.68 47.43 -33.10
C ALA A 3 -22.90 46.76 -31.72
N LEU A 4 -24.04 47.01 -31.10
CA LEU A 4 -24.46 46.41 -29.82
C LEU A 4 -24.70 44.91 -29.94
N SER A 5 -25.26 44.41 -31.03
CA SER A 5 -25.55 42.99 -31.22
C SER A 5 -24.24 42.17 -31.41
N VAL A 6 -23.25 42.76 -32.06
CA VAL A 6 -21.91 42.11 -32.24
C VAL A 6 -21.17 42.05 -30.92
N PHE A 7 -21.24 43.09 -30.11
CA PHE A 7 -20.60 43.16 -28.80
C PHE A 7 -21.17 42.12 -27.82
N ILE A 8 -22.51 42.00 -27.78
CA ILE A 8 -23.19 41.00 -26.94
C ILE A 8 -22.83 39.57 -27.37
N TYR A 9 -22.72 39.31 -28.68
CA TYR A 9 -22.35 38.01 -29.21
C TYR A 9 -20.93 37.61 -28.83
N HIS A 10 -19.99 38.57 -28.89
CA HIS A 10 -18.59 38.34 -28.52
C HIS A 10 -18.44 38.03 -27.02
N LEU A 11 -19.13 38.80 -26.18
CA LEU A 11 -19.12 38.57 -24.72
C LEU A 11 -19.72 37.21 -24.35
N PHE A 12 -20.77 36.79 -25.01
CA PHE A 12 -21.42 35.49 -24.77
C PHE A 12 -20.52 34.34 -25.20
N TYR A 13 -19.84 34.49 -26.34
CA TYR A 13 -18.92 33.47 -26.85
C TYR A 13 -17.70 33.28 -25.94
N GLU A 14 -17.10 34.33 -25.44
CA GLU A 14 -15.98 34.26 -24.52
C GLU A 14 -16.38 33.63 -23.16
N THR A 15 -17.55 34.01 -22.64
CA THR A 15 -18.06 33.46 -21.37
C THR A 15 -18.32 31.96 -21.49
N VAL A 16 -18.95 31.51 -22.58
CA VAL A 16 -19.24 30.10 -22.82
C VAL A 16 -17.93 29.29 -22.98
N ASN A 17 -16.94 29.81 -23.69
CA ASN A 17 -15.64 29.15 -23.84
C ASN A 17 -14.89 29.04 -22.50
N PHE A 18 -14.96 30.08 -21.66
CA PHE A 18 -14.35 30.07 -20.34
C PHE A 18 -14.98 29.04 -19.42
N ILE A 19 -16.33 28.96 -19.40
CA ILE A 19 -17.08 27.95 -18.63
C ILE A 19 -16.74 26.55 -19.13
N PHE A 20 -16.68 26.34 -20.44
CA PHE A 20 -16.34 25.05 -21.03
C PHE A 20 -14.91 24.61 -20.66
N LEU A 21 -13.96 25.55 -20.66
CA LEU A 21 -12.57 25.29 -20.25
C LEU A 21 -12.48 24.92 -18.76
N CYS A 22 -13.23 25.61 -17.90
CA CYS A 22 -13.30 25.32 -16.47
C CYS A 22 -13.93 23.95 -16.19
N VAL A 23 -14.99 23.59 -16.90
CA VAL A 23 -15.63 22.27 -16.75
C VAL A 23 -14.70 21.16 -17.25
N LEU A 24 -14.01 21.37 -18.39
CA LEU A 24 -13.06 20.41 -18.93
C LEU A 24 -11.89 20.18 -17.97
N SER A 25 -11.36 21.25 -17.35
CA SER A 25 -10.26 21.14 -16.38
C SER A 25 -10.70 20.40 -15.11
N THR A 26 -11.91 20.65 -14.60
CA THR A 26 -12.42 19.93 -13.42
C THR A 26 -12.67 18.44 -13.70
N VAL A 27 -13.12 18.07 -14.90
CA VAL A 27 -13.28 16.66 -15.29
C VAL A 27 -11.93 15.95 -15.37
N ILE A 28 -10.88 16.60 -15.89
CA ILE A 28 -9.54 16.03 -15.96
C ILE A 28 -8.96 15.81 -14.54
N PHE A 29 -9.20 16.72 -13.60
CA PHE A 29 -8.73 16.56 -12.22
C PHE A 29 -9.51 15.49 -11.45
N LEU A 30 -10.78 15.25 -11.76
CA LEU A 30 -11.58 14.20 -11.12
C LEU A 30 -11.28 12.78 -11.63
N SER A 31 -10.68 12.64 -12.81
CA SER A 31 -10.35 11.33 -13.38
C SER A 31 -8.98 10.78 -12.94
N CYS A 32 -8.21 11.54 -12.14
CA CYS A 32 -6.83 11.18 -11.78
C CYS A 32 -6.70 10.59 -10.36
N SER A 33 -7.76 9.99 -9.81
CA SER A 33 -7.71 9.33 -8.50
C SER A 33 -7.73 7.80 -8.54
N ASP A 34 -7.43 7.19 -9.69
CA ASP A 34 -7.15 5.76 -9.70
C ASP A 34 -5.83 5.52 -8.97
N THR A 35 -5.94 5.26 -7.67
CA THR A 35 -4.80 4.76 -6.90
C THR A 35 -4.39 3.43 -7.52
N PHE A 36 -3.25 3.43 -8.16
CA PHE A 36 -2.67 2.20 -8.69
C PHE A 36 -2.49 1.19 -7.56
N LYS A 37 -2.88 -0.05 -7.80
CA LYS A 37 -2.81 -1.12 -6.83
C LYS A 37 -1.61 -2.02 -7.11
N SER A 38 -1.05 -2.54 -6.03
CA SER A 38 0.04 -3.52 -6.03
C SER A 38 -0.31 -4.63 -5.05
N THR A 39 0.35 -5.76 -5.15
CA THR A 39 0.16 -6.89 -4.25
C THR A 39 1.34 -7.02 -3.30
N LEU A 40 1.07 -6.98 -2.00
CA LEU A 40 2.00 -7.39 -0.97
C LEU A 40 1.79 -8.89 -0.70
N GLU A 41 2.81 -9.69 -0.94
CA GLU A 41 2.86 -11.09 -0.50
C GLU A 41 3.76 -11.19 0.73
N VAL A 42 3.26 -11.84 1.77
CA VAL A 42 4.06 -12.20 2.95
C VAL A 42 4.04 -13.71 3.11
N ARG A 43 5.20 -14.32 3.23
CA ARG A 43 5.40 -15.76 3.46
C ARG A 43 5.99 -15.99 4.82
N ASN A 44 5.47 -16.96 5.55
CA ASN A 44 6.04 -17.45 6.79
C ASN A 44 6.85 -18.73 6.49
N GLU A 45 8.14 -18.57 6.23
CA GLU A 45 9.05 -19.66 5.88
C GLU A 45 9.87 -20.17 7.10
N ASN A 46 9.39 -19.90 8.31
CA ASN A 46 10.06 -20.45 9.50
C ASN A 46 9.97 -21.98 9.49
N SER A 47 11.11 -22.62 9.62
CA SER A 47 11.26 -24.09 9.65
C SER A 47 12.03 -24.59 10.87
N SER A 48 12.07 -23.78 11.94
CA SER A 48 12.77 -24.17 13.17
C SER A 48 12.12 -25.39 13.83
N PRO A 49 12.89 -26.41 14.25
CA PRO A 49 12.35 -27.53 15.01
C PRO A 49 12.07 -27.17 16.48
N ASP A 50 12.64 -26.08 16.98
CA ASP A 50 12.61 -25.71 18.40
C ASP A 50 11.42 -24.80 18.75
N TYR A 51 10.81 -24.17 17.74
CA TYR A 51 9.68 -23.27 17.93
C TYR A 51 8.82 -23.13 16.69
N SER A 52 7.58 -22.73 16.88
CA SER A 52 6.63 -22.39 15.83
C SER A 52 6.30 -20.90 15.88
N ASP A 53 6.35 -20.22 14.75
CA ASP A 53 5.98 -18.82 14.60
C ASP A 53 4.63 -18.69 13.94
N THR A 54 3.71 -18.02 14.61
CA THR A 54 2.40 -17.66 14.04
C THR A 54 2.35 -16.17 13.83
N ILE A 55 2.23 -15.74 12.58
CA ILE A 55 2.01 -14.34 12.25
C ILE A 55 0.52 -14.04 12.38
N THR A 56 0.18 -12.96 13.10
CA THR A 56 -1.21 -12.60 13.37
C THR A 56 -1.63 -11.27 12.75
N ASN A 57 -0.66 -10.44 12.33
CA ASN A 57 -0.93 -9.15 11.74
C ASN A 57 0.16 -8.76 10.75
N ILE A 58 -0.25 -8.21 9.61
CA ILE A 58 0.62 -7.55 8.64
C ILE A 58 0.25 -6.07 8.62
N MET A 59 1.24 -5.22 8.75
CA MET A 59 1.08 -3.78 8.83
C MET A 59 2.02 -3.10 7.85
N ILE A 60 1.60 -1.95 7.33
CA ILE A 60 2.42 -1.11 6.46
C ILE A 60 2.50 0.33 6.98
N SER A 61 3.59 0.99 6.64
CA SER A 61 3.82 2.40 6.93
C SER A 61 4.41 3.07 5.71
N GLU A 62 3.94 4.25 5.38
CA GLU A 62 4.46 5.02 4.26
C GLU A 62 5.84 5.58 4.60
N GLY A 63 6.80 5.33 3.72
CA GLY A 63 8.18 5.76 3.88
C GLY A 63 8.77 5.29 5.21
N GLN A 64 9.41 6.20 5.95
CA GLN A 64 10.03 5.94 7.26
C GLN A 64 9.13 6.37 8.43
N SER A 65 7.82 6.47 8.22
CA SER A 65 6.88 6.83 9.27
C SER A 65 6.82 5.75 10.37
N GLU A 66 6.68 6.16 11.62
CA GLU A 66 6.45 5.24 12.74
C GLU A 66 4.98 4.78 12.85
N TRP A 67 4.09 5.36 12.04
CA TRP A 67 2.67 5.05 12.06
C TRP A 67 2.35 3.89 11.10
N TYR A 68 2.07 2.72 11.67
CA TYR A 68 1.73 1.52 10.93
C TYR A 68 0.22 1.28 10.94
N LYS A 69 -0.37 1.09 9.75
CA LYS A 69 -1.76 0.63 9.62
C LYS A 69 -1.78 -0.88 9.37
N SER A 70 -2.73 -1.58 9.98
CA SER A 70 -2.98 -2.99 9.68
C SER A 70 -3.61 -3.13 8.30
N VAL A 71 -3.06 -4.01 7.48
CA VAL A 71 -3.60 -4.37 6.17
C VAL A 71 -4.11 -5.80 6.12
N TRP A 72 -3.71 -6.62 7.10
CA TRP A 72 -4.22 -7.97 7.28
C TRP A 72 -4.15 -8.38 8.75
N SER A 73 -5.16 -9.13 9.19
CA SER A 73 -5.21 -9.78 10.51
C SER A 73 -5.81 -11.18 10.38
N GLY A 74 -5.18 -12.16 11.00
CA GLY A 74 -5.59 -13.56 10.90
C GLY A 74 -4.60 -14.47 11.60
N THR A 75 -4.43 -15.66 11.07
CA THR A 75 -3.46 -16.64 11.53
C THR A 75 -2.71 -17.18 10.33
N MET A 76 -1.39 -17.01 10.31
CA MET A 76 -0.49 -17.50 9.27
C MET A 76 0.56 -18.39 9.96
N SER A 77 0.44 -19.68 9.76
CA SER A 77 1.36 -20.69 10.30
C SER A 77 2.62 -20.81 9.45
N PRO A 78 3.68 -21.48 9.92
CA PRO A 78 4.82 -21.82 9.09
C PRO A 78 4.41 -22.57 7.82
N GLY A 79 4.92 -22.10 6.68
CA GLY A 79 4.59 -22.61 5.35
C GLY A 79 3.42 -21.89 4.67
N ASP A 80 2.67 -21.07 5.39
CA ASP A 80 1.57 -20.29 4.82
C ASP A 80 2.08 -19.00 4.14
N ASN A 81 1.25 -18.46 3.23
CA ASN A 81 1.42 -17.14 2.67
C ASN A 81 0.10 -16.37 2.63
N VAL A 82 0.21 -15.07 2.56
CA VAL A 82 -0.93 -14.13 2.46
C VAL A 82 -0.62 -13.11 1.38
N LEU A 83 -1.62 -12.85 0.51
CA LEU A 83 -1.59 -11.79 -0.49
C LEU A 83 -2.56 -10.70 -0.07
N VAL A 84 -2.09 -9.45 -0.08
CA VAL A 84 -2.87 -8.28 0.29
C VAL A 84 -2.74 -7.23 -0.80
N GLU A 85 -3.86 -6.73 -1.29
CA GLU A 85 -3.86 -5.59 -2.19
C GLU A 85 -3.61 -4.29 -1.40
N ILE A 86 -2.64 -3.51 -1.82
CA ILE A 86 -2.27 -2.22 -1.24
C ILE A 86 -2.10 -1.15 -2.33
N ASP A 87 -2.13 0.10 -1.95
CA ASP A 87 -1.81 1.19 -2.88
C ASP A 87 -0.34 1.12 -3.30
N SER A 88 -0.04 1.47 -4.56
CA SER A 88 1.34 1.62 -5.01
C SER A 88 2.02 2.76 -4.26
N GLY A 89 3.31 2.63 -3.99
CA GLY A 89 4.08 3.60 -3.20
C GLY A 89 5.31 2.98 -2.57
N ASP A 90 5.91 3.70 -1.64
CA ASP A 90 7.08 3.25 -0.88
C ASP A 90 6.64 2.85 0.53
N TRP A 91 6.67 1.54 0.81
CA TRP A 91 6.15 0.99 2.05
C TRP A 91 7.19 0.26 2.87
N CYS A 92 7.21 0.54 4.18
CA CYS A 92 7.81 -0.34 5.16
C CYS A 92 6.78 -1.39 5.58
N VAL A 93 7.19 -2.65 5.62
CA VAL A 93 6.34 -3.77 6.02
C VAL A 93 6.74 -4.26 7.39
N LYS A 94 5.75 -4.50 8.25
CA LYS A 94 5.91 -4.99 9.61
C LYS A 94 5.01 -6.19 9.82
N VAL A 95 5.52 -7.21 10.49
CA VAL A 95 4.73 -8.35 10.94
C VAL A 95 4.69 -8.40 12.46
N LYS A 96 3.54 -8.80 12.99
CA LYS A 96 3.36 -9.14 14.40
C LYS A 96 2.82 -10.55 14.52
N GLY A 97 3.21 -11.21 15.61
CA GLY A 97 2.81 -12.58 15.82
C GLY A 97 3.24 -13.12 17.18
N LYS A 98 3.27 -14.43 17.26
CA LYS A 98 3.69 -15.16 18.46
C LYS A 98 4.63 -16.28 18.07
N ARG A 99 5.70 -16.42 18.84
CA ARG A 99 6.58 -17.59 18.85
C ARG A 99 6.23 -18.48 20.03
N GLU A 100 6.03 -19.75 19.78
CA GLU A 100 5.83 -20.74 20.80
C GLU A 100 6.93 -21.81 20.72
N TYR A 101 7.74 -21.89 21.77
CA TYR A 101 8.80 -22.88 21.89
C TYR A 101 8.24 -24.23 22.32
N THR A 102 8.92 -25.30 21.95
CA THR A 102 8.59 -26.66 22.39
C THR A 102 8.58 -26.82 23.92
N SER A 103 9.32 -25.96 24.63
CA SER A 103 9.32 -25.85 26.09
C SER A 103 8.03 -25.20 26.67
N GLY A 104 7.12 -24.71 25.81
CA GLY A 104 5.91 -23.97 26.21
C GLY A 104 6.12 -22.47 26.45
N TYR A 105 7.36 -21.95 26.33
CA TYR A 105 7.62 -20.52 26.43
C TYR A 105 7.06 -19.79 25.21
N LYS A 106 6.47 -18.61 25.42
CA LYS A 106 5.85 -17.79 24.35
C LYS A 106 6.52 -16.42 24.28
N TYR A 107 6.75 -15.95 23.06
CA TYR A 107 7.35 -14.66 22.76
C TYR A 107 6.53 -13.92 21.70
N ASN A 108 6.44 -12.59 21.83
CA ASN A 108 5.77 -11.77 20.82
C ASN A 108 6.76 -11.44 19.69
N ILE A 109 6.33 -11.66 18.46
CA ILE A 109 7.03 -11.23 17.25
C ILE A 109 6.57 -9.81 16.93
N ASP A 110 7.54 -8.92 16.71
CA ASP A 110 7.33 -7.55 16.24
C ASP A 110 8.52 -7.16 15.37
N THR A 111 8.44 -7.46 14.07
CA THR A 111 9.55 -7.38 13.13
C THR A 111 9.22 -6.49 11.95
N ILE A 112 10.13 -5.56 11.64
CA ILE A 112 10.02 -4.60 10.54
C ILE A 112 11.05 -4.95 9.48
N ALA A 113 10.61 -5.02 8.22
CA ALA A 113 11.50 -5.15 7.09
C ALA A 113 12.00 -3.78 6.63
N ASN A 114 13.32 -3.67 6.47
CA ASN A 114 13.99 -2.56 5.79
C ASN A 114 13.53 -1.15 6.22
N TYR A 115 13.44 -0.90 7.52
CA TYR A 115 12.99 0.38 8.06
C TYR A 115 13.68 1.61 7.44
N LYS A 116 14.96 1.50 7.06
CA LYS A 116 15.72 2.59 6.45
C LYS A 116 15.52 2.72 4.94
N ASN A 117 15.05 1.66 4.28
CA ASN A 117 14.86 1.61 2.84
C ASN A 117 13.49 0.98 2.54
N PRO A 118 12.42 1.79 2.50
CA PRO A 118 11.09 1.30 2.13
C PRO A 118 11.11 0.53 0.83
N ALA A 119 10.28 -0.48 0.72
CA ALA A 119 10.14 -1.23 -0.52
C ALA A 119 9.23 -0.46 -1.47
N GLU A 120 9.66 -0.35 -2.72
CA GLU A 120 8.90 0.27 -3.78
C GLU A 120 7.88 -0.72 -4.34
N PHE A 121 6.61 -0.30 -4.37
CA PHE A 121 5.49 -1.03 -4.96
C PHE A 121 4.98 -0.24 -6.16
N ARG A 122 5.20 -0.75 -7.35
CA ARG A 122 4.72 -0.15 -8.60
C ARG A 122 3.38 -0.75 -9.00
N ASN A 123 2.67 -0.06 -9.88
CA ASN A 123 1.38 -0.51 -10.37
C ASN A 123 1.40 -1.96 -10.86
N ALA A 124 0.50 -2.77 -10.34
CA ALA A 124 0.34 -4.20 -10.63
C ALA A 124 1.53 -5.10 -10.25
N ASP A 125 2.54 -4.58 -9.54
CA ASP A 125 3.64 -5.40 -9.04
C ASP A 125 3.18 -6.29 -7.88
N THR A 126 3.81 -7.46 -7.78
CA THR A 126 3.79 -8.27 -6.56
C THR A 126 5.15 -8.16 -5.89
N VAL A 127 5.15 -7.68 -4.65
CA VAL A 127 6.36 -7.57 -3.83
C VAL A 127 6.27 -8.57 -2.69
N THR A 128 7.20 -9.52 -2.68
CA THR A 128 7.22 -10.61 -1.70
C THR A 128 8.15 -10.31 -0.54
N PHE A 129 7.66 -10.53 0.68
CA PHE A 129 8.43 -10.51 1.92
C PHE A 129 8.43 -11.89 2.54
N ILE A 130 9.58 -12.30 3.04
CA ILE A 130 9.79 -13.60 3.70
C ILE A 130 10.10 -13.34 5.17
N PHE A 131 9.35 -13.99 6.05
CA PHE A 131 9.66 -14.11 7.46
C PHE A 131 10.24 -15.51 7.72
N ASP A 132 11.51 -15.60 8.11
CA ASP A 132 12.25 -16.84 8.30
C ASP A 132 12.45 -17.22 9.79
N GLY A 133 11.77 -16.52 10.68
CA GLY A 133 11.93 -16.67 12.12
C GLY A 133 13.02 -15.78 12.72
N ASN A 134 13.99 -15.32 11.94
CA ASN A 134 15.06 -14.42 12.39
C ASN A 134 14.78 -12.97 11.99
N GLY A 135 14.06 -12.78 10.90
CA GLY A 135 13.75 -11.47 10.38
C GLY A 135 12.67 -11.48 9.30
N LEU A 136 12.32 -10.28 8.86
CA LEU A 136 11.46 -10.05 7.71
C LEU A 136 12.27 -9.32 6.65
N TYR A 137 12.35 -9.85 5.44
CA TYR A 137 13.13 -9.28 4.35
C TYR A 137 12.41 -9.39 3.01
N LYS A 138 12.67 -8.44 2.12
CA LYS A 138 12.15 -8.45 0.76
C LYS A 138 12.88 -9.53 -0.05
N GLN A 139 12.11 -10.37 -0.73
CA GLN A 139 12.66 -11.32 -1.71
C GLN A 139 13.24 -10.53 -2.89
N LYS A 140 14.43 -10.92 -3.36
CA LYS A 140 15.08 -10.30 -4.52
C LYS A 140 14.55 -10.86 -5.83
#